data_3a2698aecfa217811257172161d449c5
#
_entry.id   3a2698aecfa217811257172161d449c5
#
_cell.length_a   1.000
_cell.length_b   1.000
_cell.length_c   1.000
_cell.angle_alpha   90.00
_cell.angle_beta   90.00
_cell.angle_gamma   90.00
#
_symmetry.space_group_name_H-M   'P 1'
#
loop_
_entity.id
_entity.type
_entity.pdbx_description
1 polymer ?
#
loop_
_entity_poly.entity_id
_entity_poly.type
_entity_poly.pdbx_seq_one_letter_code
_entity_poly.pdbx_strand_id
1 'polypeptide(L)'
;QDETKIARIVEKRLREEIRRGVQTIQYQVVTLLTTNGQAPFITVFMYLNEARSEQEKRDLALIIEEMLLQRYEGVKNEQGVWVTPAFPKLIYTLEEDNIHEDSPYYYLTKLAAKCTARRMVPDYISEKKMLELKGDVYPCMGCRSFLTPYVDENGKPKYYGRFNQGVVTIN
;
A
#
# COMPACT_ATOMS: atom_id res chain seq x y z
N GLN A 1 3.30 13.35 -35.03
CA GLN A 1 4.33 12.30 -34.83
C GLN A 1 5.27 12.60 -33.64
N ASP A 2 5.61 13.85 -33.40
CA ASP A 2 6.52 14.22 -32.29
C ASP A 2 5.85 14.17 -30.93
N GLU A 3 4.60 14.58 -30.81
CA GLU A 3 3.83 14.52 -29.55
C GLU A 3 3.67 13.06 -29.04
N THR A 4 3.44 12.12 -29.93
CA THR A 4 3.33 10.69 -29.56
C THR A 4 4.67 10.13 -29.08
N LYS A 5 5.78 10.56 -29.67
CA LYS A 5 7.13 10.17 -29.20
C LYS A 5 7.43 10.79 -27.85
N ILE A 6 7.10 12.06 -27.66
CA ILE A 6 7.28 12.77 -26.38
C ILE A 6 6.48 12.07 -25.28
N ALA A 7 5.20 11.77 -25.51
CA ALA A 7 4.34 11.07 -24.55
C ALA A 7 4.93 9.71 -24.13
N ARG A 8 5.44 8.91 -25.09
CA ARG A 8 6.09 7.63 -24.77
C ARG A 8 7.36 7.79 -23.93
N ILE A 9 8.16 8.82 -24.21
CA ILE A 9 9.39 9.08 -23.46
C ILE A 9 9.04 9.53 -22.05
N VAL A 10 8.04 10.39 -21.90
CA VAL A 10 7.56 10.85 -20.58
C VAL A 10 7.04 9.67 -19.76
N GLU A 11 6.18 8.84 -20.33
CA GLU A 11 5.64 7.67 -19.64
C GLU A 11 6.75 6.71 -19.22
N LYS A 12 7.71 6.42 -20.10
CA LYS A 12 8.85 5.55 -19.77
C LYS A 12 9.66 6.11 -18.60
N ARG A 13 10.01 7.40 -18.64
CA ARG A 13 10.77 8.06 -17.56
C ARG A 13 10.00 8.10 -16.26
N LEU A 14 8.69 8.35 -16.31
CA LEU A 14 7.83 8.34 -15.13
C LEU A 14 7.84 6.95 -14.47
N ARG A 15 7.64 5.88 -15.24
CA ARG A 15 7.69 4.51 -14.72
C ARG A 15 9.06 4.15 -14.16
N GLU A 16 10.15 4.57 -14.80
CA GLU A 16 11.51 4.38 -14.28
C GLU A 16 11.73 5.09 -12.95
N GLU A 17 11.21 6.30 -12.80
CA GLU A 17 11.32 7.09 -11.56
C GLU A 17 10.48 6.48 -10.43
N ILE A 18 9.25 6.08 -10.71
CA ILE A 18 8.40 5.36 -9.76
C ILE A 18 9.08 4.07 -9.30
N ARG A 19 9.65 3.31 -10.22
CA ARG A 19 10.38 2.08 -9.90
C ARG A 19 11.54 2.32 -8.95
N ARG A 20 12.36 3.34 -9.21
CA ARG A 20 13.48 3.73 -8.35
C ARG A 20 12.98 4.19 -6.98
N GLY A 21 11.94 5.01 -6.94
CA GLY A 21 11.32 5.48 -5.70
C GLY A 21 10.82 4.34 -4.83
N VAL A 22 10.08 3.40 -5.41
CA VAL A 22 9.59 2.21 -4.69
C VAL A 22 10.73 1.32 -4.20
N GLN A 23 11.78 1.11 -5.03
CA GLN A 23 12.98 0.39 -4.61
C GLN A 23 13.69 1.08 -3.43
N THR A 24 13.76 2.40 -3.45
CA THR A 24 14.37 3.17 -2.36
C THR A 24 13.59 3.00 -1.07
N ILE A 25 12.26 3.12 -1.11
CA ILE A 25 11.40 2.88 0.06
C ILE A 25 11.63 1.47 0.60
N GLN A 26 11.60 0.46 -0.26
CA GLN A 26 11.77 -0.93 0.13
C GLN A 26 13.15 -1.19 0.73
N TYR A 27 14.21 -0.66 0.12
CA TYR A 27 15.58 -0.76 0.64
C TYR A 27 15.71 -0.10 2.01
N GLN A 28 15.22 1.11 2.18
CA GLN A 28 15.26 1.84 3.44
C GLN A 28 14.53 1.08 4.54
N VAL A 29 13.32 0.57 4.27
CA VAL A 29 12.55 -0.17 5.27
C VAL A 29 13.23 -1.47 5.68
N VAL A 30 13.86 -2.18 4.74
CA VAL A 30 14.54 -3.46 5.03
C VAL A 30 15.86 -3.26 5.77
N THR A 31 16.55 -2.15 5.52
CA THR A 31 17.89 -1.88 6.12
C THR A 31 17.82 -1.07 7.40
N LEU A 32 16.72 -0.36 7.68
CA LEU A 32 16.56 0.41 8.91
C LEU A 32 16.25 -0.52 10.09
N LEU A 33 17.00 -0.33 11.17
CA LEU A 33 16.72 -0.92 12.47
C LEU A 33 16.41 0.19 13.47
N THR A 34 15.46 -0.08 14.37
CA THR A 34 15.27 0.79 15.53
C THR A 34 16.45 0.72 16.48
N THR A 35 16.58 1.66 17.41
CA THR A 35 17.61 1.66 18.45
C THR A 35 17.67 0.35 19.26
N ASN A 36 16.55 -0.37 19.32
CA ASN A 36 16.44 -1.67 20.01
C ASN A 36 16.67 -2.87 19.09
N GLY A 37 17.16 -2.65 17.86
CA GLY A 37 17.45 -3.72 16.89
C GLY A 37 16.22 -4.35 16.23
N GLN A 38 15.05 -3.73 16.32
CA GLN A 38 13.81 -4.20 15.69
C GLN A 38 13.59 -3.55 14.33
N ALA A 39 12.98 -4.29 13.40
CA ALA A 39 12.52 -3.73 12.13
C ALA A 39 11.38 -2.72 12.38
N PRO A 40 11.36 -1.58 11.68
CA PRO A 40 10.29 -0.60 11.82
C PRO A 40 8.97 -1.17 11.33
N PHE A 41 7.91 -0.98 12.13
CA PHE A 41 6.53 -1.36 11.77
C PHE A 41 5.93 -0.30 10.84
N ILE A 42 6.17 -0.46 9.55
CA ILE A 42 5.67 0.44 8.51
C ILE A 42 4.58 -0.27 7.72
N THR A 43 3.45 0.41 7.55
CA THR A 43 2.33 -0.05 6.74
C THR A 43 2.12 0.93 5.59
N VAL A 44 1.99 0.40 4.38
CA VAL A 44 1.57 1.16 3.20
C VAL A 44 0.13 0.79 2.89
N PHE A 45 -0.72 1.78 2.88
CA PHE A 45 -2.14 1.66 2.60
C PHE A 45 -2.42 2.06 1.15
N MET A 46 -2.71 1.06 0.32
CA MET A 46 -2.93 1.23 -1.11
C MET A 46 -4.42 1.48 -1.35
N TYR A 47 -4.81 2.75 -1.41
CA TYR A 47 -6.18 3.22 -1.47
C TYR A 47 -6.35 4.27 -2.58
N LEU A 48 -7.03 3.90 -3.67
CA LEU A 48 -7.18 4.76 -4.86
C LEU A 48 -8.10 5.95 -4.59
N ASN A 49 -9.16 5.77 -3.82
CA ASN A 49 -10.12 6.83 -3.51
C ASN A 49 -9.60 7.86 -2.49
N GLU A 50 -8.34 7.73 -2.03
CA GLU A 50 -7.63 8.81 -1.34
C GLU A 50 -7.28 9.97 -2.29
N ALA A 51 -7.20 9.69 -3.59
CA ALA A 51 -6.92 10.69 -4.62
C ALA A 51 -8.01 11.76 -4.70
N ARG A 52 -7.59 13.00 -4.89
CA ARG A 52 -8.48 14.18 -4.99
C ARG A 52 -8.89 14.49 -6.43
N SER A 53 -8.26 13.85 -7.39
CA SER A 53 -8.53 14.00 -8.82
C SER A 53 -8.28 12.70 -9.58
N GLU A 54 -8.85 12.61 -10.79
CA GLU A 54 -8.62 11.47 -11.66
C GLU A 54 -7.15 11.33 -12.09
N GLN A 55 -6.41 12.44 -12.16
CA GLN A 55 -4.98 12.39 -12.44
C GLN A 55 -4.20 11.77 -11.27
N GLU A 56 -4.47 12.25 -10.05
CA GLU A 56 -3.86 11.67 -8.83
C GLU A 56 -4.20 10.18 -8.69
N LYS A 57 -5.43 9.78 -9.02
CA LYS A 57 -5.85 8.37 -9.00
C LYS A 57 -5.04 7.52 -9.97
N ARG A 58 -4.81 8.02 -11.19
CA ARG A 58 -3.93 7.35 -12.16
C ARG A 58 -2.49 7.25 -11.68
N ASP A 59 -1.97 8.31 -11.09
CA ASP A 59 -0.60 8.34 -10.56
C ASP A 59 -0.45 7.38 -9.37
N LEU A 60 -1.43 7.33 -8.46
CA LEU A 60 -1.49 6.35 -7.39
C LEU A 60 -1.56 4.91 -7.92
N ALA A 61 -2.35 4.68 -8.96
CA ALA A 61 -2.45 3.35 -9.57
C ALA A 61 -1.10 2.87 -10.10
N LEU A 62 -0.28 3.73 -10.70
CA LEU A 62 1.08 3.40 -11.16
C LEU A 62 2.01 3.05 -9.98
N ILE A 63 1.90 3.79 -8.88
CA ILE A 63 2.70 3.53 -7.68
C ILE A 63 2.28 2.19 -7.05
N ILE A 64 0.98 1.94 -6.92
CA ILE A 64 0.43 0.68 -6.39
C ILE A 64 0.86 -0.51 -7.26
N GLU A 65 0.76 -0.37 -8.59
CA GLU A 65 1.22 -1.38 -9.54
C GLU A 65 2.68 -1.75 -9.30
N GLU A 66 3.57 -0.75 -9.22
CA GLU A 66 5.00 -0.98 -9.01
C GLU A 66 5.29 -1.60 -7.63
N MET A 67 4.60 -1.17 -6.58
CA MET A 67 4.74 -1.77 -5.25
C MET A 67 4.36 -3.25 -5.24
N LEU A 68 3.27 -3.61 -5.91
CA LEU A 68 2.83 -5.00 -6.04
C LEU A 68 3.81 -5.83 -6.88
N LEU A 69 4.33 -5.27 -7.99
CA LEU A 69 5.32 -5.94 -8.84
C LEU A 69 6.61 -6.23 -8.08
N GLN A 70 7.17 -5.26 -7.39
CA GLN A 70 8.39 -5.45 -6.61
C GLN A 70 8.17 -6.40 -5.43
N ARG A 71 7.02 -6.36 -4.78
CA ARG A 71 6.68 -7.34 -3.75
C ARG A 71 6.53 -8.74 -4.33
N TYR A 72 5.94 -8.89 -5.51
CA TYR A 72 5.84 -10.17 -6.22
C TYR A 72 7.21 -10.75 -6.54
N GLU A 73 8.17 -9.94 -6.98
CA GLU A 73 9.55 -10.35 -7.20
C GLU A 73 10.26 -10.72 -5.90
N GLY A 74 10.09 -9.90 -4.85
CA GLY A 74 10.78 -10.02 -3.58
C GLY A 74 12.10 -9.24 -3.55
N VAL A 75 12.92 -9.53 -2.54
CA VAL A 75 14.25 -8.93 -2.34
C VAL A 75 15.30 -10.03 -2.32
N LYS A 76 16.46 -9.81 -2.93
CA LYS A 76 17.59 -10.72 -2.79
C LYS A 76 18.27 -10.54 -1.44
N ASN A 77 18.48 -11.62 -0.71
CA ASN A 77 19.31 -11.64 0.47
C ASN A 77 20.81 -11.69 0.08
N GLU A 78 21.70 -11.70 1.08
CA GLU A 78 23.15 -11.77 0.89
C GLU A 78 23.62 -13.00 0.11
N GLN A 79 22.86 -14.11 0.20
CA GLN A 79 23.13 -15.35 -0.53
C GLN A 79 22.55 -15.33 -1.95
N GLY A 80 21.96 -14.21 -2.40
CA GLY A 80 21.35 -14.07 -3.73
C GLY A 80 19.98 -14.75 -3.88
N VAL A 81 19.39 -15.23 -2.80
CA VAL A 81 18.07 -15.87 -2.78
C VAL A 81 16.98 -14.81 -2.66
N TRP A 82 15.93 -14.96 -3.46
CA TRP A 82 14.76 -14.09 -3.40
C TRP A 82 13.87 -14.42 -2.20
N VAL A 83 13.74 -13.48 -1.30
CA VAL A 83 12.92 -13.58 -0.09
C VAL A 83 11.80 -12.54 -0.08
N THR A 84 10.76 -12.82 0.69
CA THR A 84 9.67 -11.85 0.93
C THR A 84 10.06 -10.97 2.10
N PRO A 85 10.21 -9.64 1.93
CA PRO A 85 10.47 -8.75 3.06
C PRO A 85 9.24 -8.69 3.97
N ALA A 86 9.46 -8.65 5.29
CA ALA A 86 8.38 -8.53 6.27
C ALA A 86 7.69 -7.16 6.21
N PHE A 87 8.46 -6.10 5.91
CA PHE A 87 8.01 -4.71 5.84
C PHE A 87 8.49 -4.03 4.55
N PRO A 88 7.80 -2.98 4.09
CA PRO A 88 6.55 -2.46 4.63
C PRO A 88 5.42 -3.48 4.50
N LYS A 89 4.50 -3.49 5.47
CA LYS A 89 3.27 -4.24 5.34
C LYS A 89 2.40 -3.56 4.29
N LEU A 90 1.89 -4.34 3.35
CA LEU A 90 1.03 -3.84 2.27
C LEU A 90 -0.42 -4.18 2.57
N ILE A 91 -1.28 -3.18 2.51
CA ILE A 91 -2.73 -3.32 2.62
C ILE A 91 -3.36 -2.78 1.35
N TYR A 92 -4.11 -3.62 0.67
CA TYR A 92 -4.80 -3.30 -0.57
C TYR A 92 -6.29 -3.11 -0.33
N THR A 93 -6.82 -1.94 -0.72
CA THR A 93 -8.23 -1.61 -0.55
C THR A 93 -9.02 -2.08 -1.75
N LEU A 94 -10.09 -2.85 -1.49
CA LEU A 94 -11.06 -3.26 -2.47
C LEU A 94 -12.13 -2.17 -2.59
N GLU A 95 -12.19 -1.54 -3.76
CA GLU A 95 -12.99 -0.38 -4.11
C GLU A 95 -13.84 -0.68 -5.35
N GLU A 96 -14.92 0.05 -5.58
CA GLU A 96 -15.78 -0.16 -6.77
C GLU A 96 -14.97 -0.06 -8.09
N ASP A 97 -13.95 0.80 -8.13
CA ASP A 97 -13.10 1.00 -9.30
C ASP A 97 -12.11 -0.15 -9.58
N ASN A 98 -12.01 -1.15 -8.70
CA ASN A 98 -11.01 -2.22 -8.85
C ASN A 98 -11.55 -3.65 -8.59
N ILE A 99 -12.81 -3.83 -8.18
CA ILE A 99 -13.34 -5.17 -7.84
C ILE A 99 -14.06 -5.87 -8.98
N HIS A 100 -14.58 -5.14 -9.96
CA HIS A 100 -15.31 -5.70 -11.10
C HIS A 100 -14.41 -5.86 -12.32
N GLU A 101 -14.65 -6.87 -13.15
CA GLU A 101 -13.83 -7.16 -14.34
C GLU A 101 -13.78 -6.02 -15.36
N ASP A 102 -14.83 -5.22 -15.43
CA ASP A 102 -14.99 -4.04 -16.28
C ASP A 102 -14.48 -2.75 -15.62
N SER A 103 -14.08 -2.81 -14.35
CA SER A 103 -13.55 -1.65 -13.62
C SER A 103 -12.17 -1.22 -14.17
N PRO A 104 -11.89 0.08 -14.24
CA PRO A 104 -10.67 0.61 -14.83
C PRO A 104 -9.38 0.14 -14.16
N TYR A 105 -9.43 -0.17 -12.86
CA TYR A 105 -8.30 -0.60 -12.07
C TYR A 105 -8.36 -2.07 -11.64
N TYR A 106 -9.23 -2.89 -12.24
CA TYR A 106 -9.31 -4.33 -11.94
C TYR A 106 -8.00 -5.07 -12.16
N TYR A 107 -7.15 -4.60 -13.08
CA TYR A 107 -5.83 -5.17 -13.31
C TYR A 107 -4.93 -5.14 -12.05
N LEU A 108 -5.09 -4.14 -11.18
CA LEU A 108 -4.38 -4.05 -9.89
C LEU A 108 -4.83 -5.16 -8.94
N THR A 109 -6.13 -5.44 -8.88
CA THR A 109 -6.67 -6.54 -8.06
C THR A 109 -6.17 -7.90 -8.55
N LYS A 110 -6.11 -8.12 -9.87
CA LYS A 110 -5.50 -9.32 -10.43
C LYS A 110 -4.01 -9.44 -10.07
N LEU A 111 -3.29 -8.33 -10.11
CA LEU A 111 -1.87 -8.30 -9.72
C LEU A 111 -1.70 -8.54 -8.23
N ALA A 112 -2.54 -7.93 -7.39
CA ALA A 112 -2.56 -8.17 -5.94
C ALA A 112 -2.82 -9.64 -5.62
N ALA A 113 -3.80 -10.27 -6.28
CA ALA A 113 -4.09 -11.70 -6.12
C ALA A 113 -2.90 -12.60 -6.52
N LYS A 114 -2.22 -12.28 -7.63
CA LYS A 114 -0.98 -12.97 -8.03
C LYS A 114 0.12 -12.82 -6.98
N CYS A 115 0.27 -11.61 -6.44
CA CYS A 115 1.23 -11.33 -5.38
C CYS A 115 0.90 -12.16 -4.13
N THR A 116 -0.36 -12.20 -3.73
CA THR A 116 -0.81 -13.00 -2.59
C THR A 116 -0.54 -14.49 -2.78
N ALA A 117 -0.83 -15.03 -3.95
CA ALA A 117 -0.59 -16.45 -4.25
C ALA A 117 0.89 -16.84 -4.11
N ARG A 118 1.82 -15.91 -4.33
CA ARG A 118 3.27 -16.17 -4.27
C ARG A 118 3.89 -15.75 -2.94
N ARG A 119 3.42 -14.67 -2.34
CA ARG A 119 4.08 -13.98 -1.20
C ARG A 119 3.22 -13.87 0.04
N MET A 120 1.95 -14.29 -0.01
CA MET A 120 0.96 -14.17 1.07
C MET A 120 0.68 -12.72 1.50
N VAL A 121 0.94 -11.76 0.62
CA VAL A 121 0.67 -10.32 0.77
C VAL A 121 0.20 -9.76 -0.58
N PRO A 122 -0.57 -8.66 -0.61
CA PRO A 122 -1.01 -7.80 0.48
C PRO A 122 -2.16 -8.39 1.31
N ASP A 123 -2.44 -7.77 2.47
CA ASP A 123 -3.72 -7.93 3.16
C ASP A 123 -4.80 -7.10 2.44
N TYR A 124 -6.06 -7.49 2.57
CA TYR A 124 -7.18 -6.84 1.89
C TYR A 124 -8.14 -6.18 2.87
N ILE A 125 -8.61 -4.99 2.51
CA ILE A 125 -9.65 -4.25 3.23
C ILE A 125 -10.74 -3.85 2.24
N SER A 126 -12.00 -4.04 2.62
CA SER A 126 -13.13 -3.56 1.82
C SER A 126 -13.48 -2.14 2.21
N GLU A 127 -13.39 -1.19 1.26
CA GLU A 127 -13.84 0.20 1.43
C GLU A 127 -15.30 0.24 1.90
N LYS A 128 -16.18 -0.46 1.19
CA LYS A 128 -17.61 -0.53 1.50
C LYS A 128 -17.88 -0.96 2.94
N LYS A 129 -17.15 -2.00 3.41
CA LYS A 129 -17.32 -2.48 4.80
C LYS A 129 -16.71 -1.53 5.82
N MET A 130 -15.63 -0.87 5.50
CA MET A 130 -15.05 0.15 6.37
C MET A 130 -16.01 1.33 6.55
N LEU A 131 -16.57 1.84 5.46
CA LEU A 131 -17.57 2.92 5.50
C LEU A 131 -18.81 2.51 6.29
N GLU A 132 -19.32 1.29 6.08
CA GLU A 132 -20.48 0.77 6.80
C GLU A 132 -20.23 0.63 8.31
N LEU A 133 -19.08 0.12 8.71
CA LEU A 133 -18.80 -0.23 10.10
C LEU A 133 -18.11 0.89 10.89
N LYS A 134 -17.37 1.74 10.22
CA LYS A 134 -16.49 2.75 10.84
C LYS A 134 -16.81 4.19 10.42
N GLY A 135 -17.65 4.36 9.39
CA GLY A 135 -18.00 5.67 8.84
C GLY A 135 -16.89 6.32 8.02
N ASP A 136 -15.70 5.71 7.94
CA ASP A 136 -14.57 6.22 7.18
C ASP A 136 -13.57 5.11 6.85
N VAL A 137 -12.68 5.38 5.89
CA VAL A 137 -11.63 4.44 5.46
C VAL A 137 -10.28 4.93 5.98
N TYR A 138 -9.63 4.13 6.81
CA TYR A 138 -8.32 4.43 7.37
C TYR A 138 -7.52 3.15 7.60
N PRO A 139 -6.17 3.23 7.57
CA PRO A 139 -5.32 2.05 7.75
C PRO A 139 -5.37 1.51 9.17
N CYS A 140 -5.16 0.20 9.29
CA CYS A 140 -4.85 -0.40 10.58
C CYS A 140 -3.41 -0.08 11.01
N MET A 141 -3.15 -0.08 12.30
CA MET A 141 -1.81 0.00 12.87
C MET A 141 -1.28 -1.41 13.15
N GLY A 142 -0.02 -1.63 12.81
CA GLY A 142 0.61 -2.94 12.96
C GLY A 142 -0.09 -3.99 12.10
N CYS A 143 -0.39 -5.15 12.71
CA CYS A 143 -0.92 -6.27 11.96
C CYS A 143 -2.39 -6.07 11.54
N ARG A 144 -3.29 -5.69 12.45
CA ARG A 144 -4.73 -5.51 12.15
C ARG A 144 -5.46 -4.65 13.19
N SER A 145 -4.76 -3.76 13.87
CA SER A 145 -5.36 -2.94 14.92
C SER A 145 -6.00 -1.69 14.31
N PHE A 146 -7.32 -1.68 14.23
CA PHE A 146 -8.09 -0.51 13.78
C PHE A 146 -8.39 0.38 14.97
N LEU A 147 -7.51 1.34 15.24
CA LEU A 147 -7.71 2.30 16.32
C LEU A 147 -8.79 3.30 15.93
N THR A 148 -9.86 3.35 16.73
CA THR A 148 -10.92 4.34 16.54
C THR A 148 -10.34 5.75 16.60
N PRO A 149 -10.62 6.62 15.60
CA PRO A 149 -10.16 7.98 15.63
C PRO A 149 -10.79 8.74 16.80
N TYR A 150 -10.03 9.64 17.41
CA TYR A 150 -10.57 10.61 18.34
C TYR A 150 -11.43 11.61 17.58
N VAL A 151 -12.60 11.90 18.11
CA VAL A 151 -13.51 12.91 17.53
C VAL A 151 -13.38 14.17 18.36
N ASP A 152 -13.05 15.29 17.72
CA ASP A 152 -12.92 16.59 18.38
C ASP A 152 -14.29 17.19 18.75
N GLU A 153 -14.28 18.35 19.42
CA GLU A 153 -15.48 19.08 19.87
C GLU A 153 -16.42 19.49 18.71
N ASN A 154 -15.90 19.54 17.48
CA ASN A 154 -16.63 19.86 16.26
C ASN A 154 -17.11 18.61 15.50
N GLY A 155 -16.95 17.43 16.08
CA GLY A 155 -17.30 16.17 15.44
C GLY A 155 -16.32 15.71 14.34
N LYS A 156 -15.13 16.34 14.23
CA LYS A 156 -14.14 16.02 13.21
C LYS A 156 -13.20 14.90 13.68
N PRO A 157 -13.07 13.80 12.91
CA PRO A 157 -12.18 12.71 13.28
C PRO A 157 -10.70 13.09 13.09
N LYS A 158 -9.89 12.70 14.07
CA LYS A 158 -8.44 12.89 14.09
C LYS A 158 -7.74 11.54 13.96
N TYR A 159 -7.03 11.31 12.87
CA TYR A 159 -6.38 10.03 12.55
C TYR A 159 -4.91 9.95 12.95
N TYR A 160 -4.27 11.04 13.34
CA TYR A 160 -2.86 11.11 13.76
C TYR A 160 -2.72 11.17 15.28
N GLY A 161 -1.52 10.88 15.78
CA GLY A 161 -1.21 10.89 17.21
C GLY A 161 -1.80 9.71 17.98
N ARG A 162 -2.25 8.67 17.29
CA ARG A 162 -2.70 7.40 17.88
C ARG A 162 -1.55 6.41 17.89
N PHE A 163 -1.49 5.56 18.88
CA PHE A 163 -0.49 4.49 18.94
C PHE A 163 -1.09 3.23 19.57
N ASN A 164 -0.48 2.10 19.25
CA ASN A 164 -0.79 0.82 19.84
C ASN A 164 0.24 0.55 20.96
N GLN A 165 -0.21 0.48 22.20
CA GLN A 165 0.66 0.35 23.36
C GLN A 165 1.12 -1.09 23.60
N GLY A 166 0.34 -2.07 23.19
CA GLY A 166 0.65 -3.47 23.38
C GLY A 166 -0.54 -4.39 23.14
N VAL A 167 -0.30 -5.68 23.29
CA VAL A 167 -1.30 -6.75 23.16
C VAL A 167 -1.45 -7.43 24.52
N VAL A 168 -2.69 -7.52 24.99
CA VAL A 168 -3.05 -8.33 26.18
C VAL A 168 -3.75 -9.57 25.69
N THR A 169 -3.19 -10.73 26.00
CA THR A 169 -3.79 -12.03 25.69
C THR A 169 -4.45 -12.57 26.94
N ILE A 170 -5.72 -12.92 26.83
CA ILE A 170 -6.46 -13.64 27.87
C ILE A 170 -6.38 -15.13 27.53
N ASN A 171 -5.84 -15.90 28.46
CA ASN A 171 -5.71 -17.36 28.32
C ASN A 171 -6.90 -18.05 28.98
#